data_bfeb6e23b23cca181a142c674e7f25bc
#
_entry.id   bfeb6e23b23cca181a142c674e7f25bc
#
_cell.length_a   1.000
_cell.length_b   1.000
_cell.length_c   1.000
_cell.angle_alpha   90.00
_cell.angle_beta   90.00
_cell.angle_gamma   90.00
#
_symmetry.space_group_name_H-M   'P 1'
#
loop_
_entity.id
_entity.type
_entity.pdbx_description
1 polymer ?
#
loop_
_entity_poly.entity_id
_entity_poly.type
_entity_poly.pdbx_seq_one_letter_code
_entity_poly.pdbx_strand_id
1 'polypeptide(L)'
;MTLKGVFLDLDTVGFQGDVKLRALEKVLSILRVFGVTPAEKVVENVSDAEVVILNKVKLTAEAIKRFPSVRLICVAATGVNNVDLAAAWEKGIGVSNVPAYSTMAMAQHVFALLLSLNQHLKEYEALMQQGAWKRAPQFTLLDYPIRELAGKRFGILGYGNTGKAVGRVAEAFGMSVLVAARNKDDKRPGRFPLEELLPQVDVLSIHVPLLPETRDLIGPKELTLLKPEAVLINCARGGIVDERALATMLRAGRLAGAAVDVLSEEPPLHGNPLLDPSIPNLIVTPHIAWTSREARQRVVQEMALNIAAFQNGELRNRVA
;
A
#
# COMPACT_ATOMS: atom_id res chain seq x y z
N MET A 1 15.32 10.00 -30.33
CA MET A 1 14.75 8.78 -30.99
C MET A 1 13.57 8.33 -30.16
N THR A 2 12.43 8.07 -30.81
CA THR A 2 11.23 7.55 -30.13
C THR A 2 11.36 6.04 -29.96
N LEU A 3 11.22 5.53 -28.72
CA LEU A 3 11.40 4.12 -28.37
C LEU A 3 10.10 3.32 -28.56
N LYS A 4 10.23 2.02 -28.83
CA LYS A 4 9.09 1.08 -28.80
C LYS A 4 8.82 0.61 -27.39
N GLY A 5 7.57 0.64 -26.95
CA GLY A 5 7.16 0.22 -25.62
C GLY A 5 6.16 -0.93 -25.61
N VAL A 6 6.14 -1.65 -24.47
CA VAL A 6 5.12 -2.64 -24.17
C VAL A 6 4.64 -2.46 -22.71
N PHE A 7 3.32 -2.49 -22.51
CA PHE A 7 2.70 -2.54 -21.17
C PHE A 7 2.20 -3.98 -20.96
N LEU A 8 2.75 -4.67 -19.96
CA LEU A 8 2.53 -6.11 -19.80
C LEU A 8 1.26 -6.48 -19.01
N ASP A 9 0.73 -5.57 -18.18
CA ASP A 9 -0.34 -5.89 -17.24
C ASP A 9 -1.25 -4.67 -16.93
N LEU A 10 -1.77 -4.04 -17.98
CA LEU A 10 -2.61 -2.85 -17.83
C LEU A 10 -3.83 -3.07 -16.92
N ASP A 11 -4.43 -4.27 -16.91
CA ASP A 11 -5.61 -4.58 -16.11
C ASP A 11 -5.33 -4.48 -14.59
N THR A 12 -4.05 -4.49 -14.19
CA THR A 12 -3.66 -4.22 -12.79
C THR A 12 -3.64 -2.73 -12.45
N VAL A 13 -3.74 -1.83 -13.44
CA VAL A 13 -3.69 -0.38 -13.28
C VAL A 13 -4.98 0.28 -13.76
N GLY A 14 -5.58 -0.21 -14.84
CA GLY A 14 -6.80 0.32 -15.44
C GLY A 14 -8.02 -0.58 -15.17
N PHE A 15 -9.21 0.02 -15.20
CA PHE A 15 -10.48 -0.71 -15.15
C PHE A 15 -11.43 -0.16 -16.19
N GLN A 16 -11.88 -1.01 -17.12
CA GLN A 16 -12.83 -0.64 -18.18
C GLN A 16 -12.46 0.66 -18.94
N GLY A 17 -11.17 0.90 -19.19
CA GLY A 17 -10.71 2.07 -19.92
C GLY A 17 -10.77 3.41 -19.18
N ASP A 18 -10.90 3.38 -17.85
CA ASP A 18 -10.95 4.59 -17.01
C ASP A 18 -9.61 5.33 -16.89
N VAL A 19 -8.50 4.65 -17.24
CA VAL A 19 -7.15 5.22 -17.31
C VAL A 19 -6.76 5.49 -18.75
N LYS A 20 -6.30 6.71 -19.04
CA LYS A 20 -5.94 7.12 -20.41
C LYS A 20 -4.43 7.00 -20.62
N LEU A 21 -4.02 6.27 -21.68
CA LEU A 21 -2.62 6.01 -22.01
C LEU A 21 -1.98 7.09 -22.89
N ARG A 22 -2.72 8.12 -23.29
CA ARG A 22 -2.25 9.18 -24.21
C ARG A 22 -0.89 9.79 -23.84
N ALA A 23 -0.55 9.85 -22.55
CA ALA A 23 0.76 10.36 -22.11
C ALA A 23 1.90 9.43 -22.56
N LEU A 24 1.71 8.11 -22.46
CA LEU A 24 2.66 7.10 -22.94
C LEU A 24 2.73 7.06 -24.46
N GLU A 25 1.58 7.15 -25.15
CA GLU A 25 1.49 7.16 -26.62
C GLU A 25 2.23 8.36 -27.23
N LYS A 26 2.36 9.46 -26.50
CA LYS A 26 3.11 10.64 -26.96
C LYS A 26 4.62 10.49 -26.91
N VAL A 27 5.14 9.67 -25.99
CA VAL A 27 6.58 9.51 -25.75
C VAL A 27 7.14 8.22 -26.36
N LEU A 28 6.28 7.31 -26.83
CA LEU A 28 6.64 6.06 -27.48
C LEU A 28 6.21 6.07 -28.93
N SER A 29 7.04 5.53 -29.84
CA SER A 29 6.69 5.40 -31.26
C SER A 29 5.61 4.36 -31.50
N ILE A 30 5.64 3.29 -30.71
CA ILE A 30 4.67 2.20 -30.68
C ILE A 30 4.46 1.84 -29.21
N LEU A 31 3.23 1.65 -28.78
CA LEU A 31 2.88 1.11 -27.49
C LEU A 31 2.00 -0.13 -27.69
N ARG A 32 2.55 -1.32 -27.43
CA ARG A 32 1.77 -2.54 -27.33
C ARG A 32 1.24 -2.68 -25.90
N VAL A 33 0.01 -3.15 -25.76
CA VAL A 33 -0.65 -3.24 -24.46
C VAL A 33 -1.24 -4.63 -24.27
N PHE A 34 -0.90 -5.27 -23.16
CA PHE A 34 -1.51 -6.51 -22.70
C PHE A 34 -2.26 -6.23 -21.40
N GLY A 35 -3.47 -6.77 -21.26
CA GLY A 35 -4.26 -6.69 -20.03
C GLY A 35 -3.60 -7.49 -18.92
N VAL A 36 -3.24 -8.74 -19.24
CA VAL A 36 -2.52 -9.68 -18.37
C VAL A 36 -1.43 -10.37 -19.16
N THR A 37 -0.27 -10.58 -18.54
CA THR A 37 0.83 -11.36 -19.14
C THR A 37 1.23 -12.49 -18.16
N PRO A 38 0.92 -13.74 -18.46
CA PRO A 38 1.40 -14.87 -17.66
C PRO A 38 2.92 -15.03 -17.77
N ALA A 39 3.54 -15.65 -16.76
CA ALA A 39 5.00 -15.71 -16.62
C ALA A 39 5.71 -16.28 -17.86
N GLU A 40 5.16 -17.33 -18.46
CA GLU A 40 5.69 -18.01 -19.66
C GLU A 40 5.63 -17.16 -20.93
N LYS A 41 4.74 -16.14 -20.96
CA LYS A 41 4.57 -15.22 -22.11
C LYS A 41 5.37 -13.93 -22.01
N VAL A 42 6.03 -13.68 -20.87
CA VAL A 42 6.73 -12.41 -20.63
C VAL A 42 7.75 -12.10 -21.74
N VAL A 43 8.62 -13.04 -22.07
CA VAL A 43 9.67 -12.82 -23.09
C VAL A 43 9.07 -12.64 -24.48
N GLU A 44 8.05 -13.42 -24.83
CA GLU A 44 7.33 -13.30 -26.11
C GLU A 44 6.64 -11.92 -26.24
N ASN A 45 5.94 -11.49 -25.19
CA ASN A 45 5.21 -10.21 -25.17
C ASN A 45 6.17 -9.01 -25.18
N VAL A 46 7.35 -9.11 -24.55
CA VAL A 46 8.40 -8.08 -24.62
C VAL A 46 8.94 -7.96 -26.04
N SER A 47 9.23 -9.09 -26.74
CA SER A 47 9.68 -9.10 -28.14
C SER A 47 10.80 -8.08 -28.41
N ASP A 48 10.58 -7.12 -29.33
CA ASP A 48 11.51 -6.08 -29.77
C ASP A 48 11.34 -4.74 -29.01
N ALA A 49 10.59 -4.71 -27.92
CA ALA A 49 10.39 -3.50 -27.13
C ALA A 49 11.69 -3.03 -26.48
N GLU A 50 11.89 -1.71 -26.48
CA GLU A 50 13.02 -1.04 -25.82
C GLU A 50 12.62 -0.55 -24.42
N VAL A 51 11.31 -0.33 -24.18
CA VAL A 51 10.72 0.05 -22.90
C VAL A 51 9.69 -0.98 -22.46
N VAL A 52 9.88 -1.56 -21.28
CA VAL A 52 8.93 -2.46 -20.65
C VAL A 52 8.22 -1.73 -19.53
N ILE A 53 6.90 -1.67 -19.58
CA ILE A 53 6.04 -1.09 -18.55
C ILE A 53 5.29 -2.24 -17.87
N LEU A 54 5.27 -2.25 -16.54
CA LEU A 54 4.59 -3.28 -15.75
C LEU A 54 4.21 -2.74 -14.37
N ASN A 55 3.26 -3.40 -13.72
CA ASN A 55 2.90 -3.13 -12.33
C ASN A 55 3.18 -4.36 -11.42
N LYS A 56 2.67 -5.54 -11.78
CA LYS A 56 2.74 -6.75 -10.94
C LYS A 56 3.41 -7.95 -11.57
N VAL A 57 3.60 -7.95 -12.88
CA VAL A 57 4.36 -9.00 -13.57
C VAL A 57 5.74 -9.15 -12.94
N LYS A 58 6.17 -10.39 -12.68
CA LYS A 58 7.52 -10.68 -12.16
C LYS A 58 8.51 -10.75 -13.31
N LEU A 59 9.57 -9.95 -13.25
CA LEU A 59 10.71 -10.02 -14.14
C LEU A 59 11.88 -10.69 -13.43
N THR A 60 12.05 -11.98 -13.67
CA THR A 60 13.16 -12.78 -13.11
C THR A 60 14.45 -12.51 -13.86
N ALA A 61 15.59 -12.84 -13.27
CA ALA A 61 16.90 -12.78 -13.93
C ALA A 61 16.91 -13.53 -15.27
N GLU A 62 16.28 -14.71 -15.32
CA GLU A 62 16.17 -15.51 -16.53
C GLU A 62 15.39 -14.79 -17.65
N ALA A 63 14.25 -14.19 -17.33
CA ALA A 63 13.47 -13.42 -18.29
C ALA A 63 14.25 -12.20 -18.79
N ILE A 64 14.85 -11.43 -17.88
CA ILE A 64 15.63 -10.23 -18.20
C ILE A 64 16.82 -10.55 -19.12
N LYS A 65 17.55 -11.64 -18.87
CA LYS A 65 18.67 -12.09 -19.72
C LYS A 65 18.24 -12.36 -21.17
N ARG A 66 16.99 -12.76 -21.39
CA ARG A 66 16.44 -13.08 -22.72
C ARG A 66 15.91 -11.86 -23.50
N PHE A 67 15.80 -10.69 -22.90
CA PHE A 67 15.32 -9.51 -23.60
C PHE A 67 16.33 -9.01 -24.64
N PRO A 68 15.96 -8.91 -25.92
CA PRO A 68 16.94 -8.57 -26.97
C PRO A 68 17.28 -7.09 -27.03
N SER A 69 16.31 -6.21 -26.73
CA SER A 69 16.42 -4.78 -27.03
C SER A 69 16.04 -3.86 -25.87
N VAL A 70 15.63 -4.40 -24.72
CA VAL A 70 15.15 -3.59 -23.59
C VAL A 70 16.27 -2.72 -23.03
N ARG A 71 15.97 -1.44 -22.86
CA ARG A 71 16.85 -0.41 -22.32
C ARG A 71 16.33 0.20 -21.03
N LEU A 72 14.98 0.20 -20.84
CA LEU A 72 14.31 0.75 -19.69
C LEU A 72 13.15 -0.16 -19.24
N ILE A 73 13.07 -0.40 -17.94
CA ILE A 73 11.92 -0.99 -17.28
C ILE A 73 11.25 0.11 -16.42
N CYS A 74 9.97 0.38 -16.68
CA CYS A 74 9.16 1.32 -15.89
C CYS A 74 8.16 0.56 -15.03
N VAL A 75 8.33 0.59 -13.73
CA VAL A 75 7.41 -0.04 -12.78
C VAL A 75 6.32 0.95 -12.39
N ALA A 76 5.04 0.60 -12.67
CA ALA A 76 3.86 1.41 -12.35
C ALA A 76 3.52 1.37 -10.83
N ALA A 77 4.53 1.40 -9.99
CA ALA A 77 4.41 1.33 -8.53
C ALA A 77 5.60 2.03 -7.86
N THR A 78 5.49 2.27 -6.55
CA THR A 78 6.61 2.72 -5.73
C THR A 78 7.57 1.56 -5.42
N GLY A 79 7.04 0.37 -5.09
CA GLY A 79 7.84 -0.82 -4.85
C GLY A 79 8.26 -1.52 -6.14
N VAL A 80 9.47 -2.10 -6.16
CA VAL A 80 10.07 -2.76 -7.33
C VAL A 80 10.48 -4.22 -7.06
N ASN A 81 9.92 -4.82 -6.02
CA ASN A 81 10.27 -6.18 -5.57
C ASN A 81 9.96 -7.28 -6.61
N ASN A 82 9.21 -6.95 -7.63
CA ASN A 82 8.86 -7.84 -8.74
C ASN A 82 9.85 -7.78 -9.92
N VAL A 83 10.92 -6.98 -9.82
CA VAL A 83 11.99 -6.89 -10.83
C VAL A 83 13.31 -7.30 -10.20
N ASP A 84 14.06 -8.21 -10.85
CA ASP A 84 15.43 -8.52 -10.48
C ASP A 84 16.34 -7.36 -10.89
N LEU A 85 16.61 -6.48 -9.90
CA LEU A 85 17.41 -5.28 -10.14
C LEU A 85 18.87 -5.59 -10.48
N ALA A 86 19.43 -6.66 -9.91
CA ALA A 86 20.82 -7.07 -10.18
C ALA A 86 20.97 -7.52 -11.64
N ALA A 87 20.06 -8.38 -12.12
CA ALA A 87 20.06 -8.82 -13.50
C ALA A 87 19.81 -7.68 -14.50
N ALA A 88 18.96 -6.71 -14.15
CA ALA A 88 18.75 -5.51 -14.96
C ALA A 88 20.02 -4.67 -15.05
N TRP A 89 20.69 -4.46 -13.92
CA TRP A 89 21.95 -3.73 -13.84
C TRP A 89 23.07 -4.39 -14.66
N GLU A 90 23.27 -5.72 -14.50
CA GLU A 90 24.26 -6.49 -15.24
C GLU A 90 24.07 -6.39 -16.76
N LYS A 91 22.82 -6.24 -17.20
CA LYS A 91 22.47 -6.11 -18.62
C LYS A 91 22.46 -4.68 -19.13
N GLY A 92 22.76 -3.70 -18.28
CA GLY A 92 22.71 -2.28 -18.61
C GLY A 92 21.29 -1.75 -18.85
N ILE A 93 20.27 -2.43 -18.31
CA ILE A 93 18.87 -2.02 -18.40
C ILE A 93 18.55 -1.11 -17.23
N GLY A 94 18.06 0.10 -17.52
CA GLY A 94 17.61 1.00 -16.49
C GLY A 94 16.27 0.57 -15.88
N VAL A 95 16.12 0.73 -14.57
CA VAL A 95 14.84 0.52 -13.89
C VAL A 95 14.39 1.81 -13.22
N SER A 96 13.17 2.25 -13.51
CA SER A 96 12.52 3.40 -12.86
C SER A 96 11.22 2.97 -12.20
N ASN A 97 10.89 3.61 -11.08
CA ASN A 97 9.64 3.45 -10.38
C ASN A 97 8.80 4.75 -10.38
N VAL A 98 7.68 4.75 -9.70
CA VAL A 98 6.87 5.95 -9.52
C VAL A 98 6.63 6.17 -8.01
N PRO A 99 7.45 7.00 -7.35
CA PRO A 99 7.25 7.33 -5.95
C PRO A 99 6.08 8.30 -5.76
N ALA A 100 5.42 8.23 -4.60
CA ALA A 100 4.45 9.21 -4.09
C ALA A 100 3.16 9.44 -4.94
N TYR A 101 2.93 8.69 -6.00
CA TYR A 101 1.75 8.89 -6.88
C TYR A 101 0.41 8.68 -6.18
N SER A 102 0.38 7.81 -5.17
CA SER A 102 -0.82 7.41 -4.43
C SER A 102 -0.92 8.02 -3.03
N THR A 103 -0.05 8.98 -2.67
CA THR A 103 0.04 9.52 -1.31
C THR A 103 -1.32 9.96 -0.74
N MET A 104 -2.14 10.70 -1.51
CA MET A 104 -3.45 11.16 -1.05
C MET A 104 -4.49 10.03 -1.01
N ALA A 105 -4.46 9.10 -1.98
CA ALA A 105 -5.32 7.93 -1.97
C ALA A 105 -5.06 7.05 -0.72
N MET A 106 -3.78 6.85 -0.38
CA MET A 106 -3.38 6.13 0.83
C MET A 106 -3.89 6.82 2.10
N ALA A 107 -3.72 8.14 2.21
CA ALA A 107 -4.22 8.88 3.37
C ALA A 107 -5.75 8.79 3.50
N GLN A 108 -6.47 8.93 2.39
CA GLN A 108 -7.92 8.74 2.33
C GLN A 108 -8.33 7.33 2.79
N HIS A 109 -7.64 6.29 2.29
CA HIS A 109 -7.97 4.91 2.63
C HIS A 109 -7.71 4.59 4.11
N VAL A 110 -6.58 5.04 4.67
CA VAL A 110 -6.27 4.91 6.10
C VAL A 110 -7.39 5.49 6.96
N PHE A 111 -7.88 6.70 6.62
CA PHE A 111 -8.97 7.32 7.39
C PHE A 111 -10.34 6.70 7.10
N ALA A 112 -10.60 6.20 5.89
CA ALA A 112 -11.81 5.43 5.61
C ALA A 112 -11.88 4.17 6.50
N LEU A 113 -10.78 3.44 6.63
CA LEU A 113 -10.67 2.27 7.50
C LEU A 113 -10.80 2.64 8.99
N LEU A 114 -10.06 3.66 9.43
CA LEU A 114 -10.11 4.14 10.83
C LEU A 114 -11.53 4.56 11.21
N LEU A 115 -12.18 5.38 10.39
CA LEU A 115 -13.53 5.87 10.66
C LEU A 115 -14.55 4.74 10.61
N SER A 116 -14.43 3.78 9.69
CA SER A 116 -15.30 2.61 9.62
C SER A 116 -15.25 1.78 10.90
N LEU A 117 -14.03 1.52 11.43
CA LEU A 117 -13.86 0.80 12.70
C LEU A 117 -14.38 1.62 13.89
N ASN A 118 -14.01 2.90 13.96
CA ASN A 118 -14.33 3.76 15.11
C ASN A 118 -15.83 4.07 15.23
N GLN A 119 -16.54 4.14 14.09
CA GLN A 119 -17.98 4.39 14.02
C GLN A 119 -18.80 3.10 13.96
N HIS A 120 -18.17 1.93 13.94
CA HIS A 120 -18.86 0.62 13.79
C HIS A 120 -19.83 0.60 12.61
N LEU A 121 -19.44 1.17 11.45
CA LEU A 121 -20.35 1.35 10.32
C LEU A 121 -20.90 0.04 9.79
N LYS A 122 -20.08 -1.02 9.74
CA LYS A 122 -20.47 -2.35 9.27
C LYS A 122 -21.50 -2.99 10.22
N GLU A 123 -21.30 -2.86 11.51
CA GLU A 123 -22.14 -3.40 12.56
C GLU A 123 -23.50 -2.69 12.60
N TYR A 124 -23.50 -1.36 12.54
CA TYR A 124 -24.76 -0.58 12.46
C TYR A 124 -25.50 -0.82 11.15
N GLU A 125 -24.82 -0.98 10.01
CA GLU A 125 -25.45 -1.36 8.74
C GLU A 125 -26.17 -2.71 8.88
N ALA A 126 -25.54 -3.70 9.51
CA ALA A 126 -26.15 -5.01 9.76
C ALA A 126 -27.41 -4.89 10.65
N LEU A 127 -27.37 -4.07 11.71
CA LEU A 127 -28.55 -3.79 12.55
C LEU A 127 -29.67 -3.13 11.76
N MET A 128 -29.35 -2.20 10.86
CA MET A 128 -30.34 -1.55 10.00
C MET A 128 -31.01 -2.55 9.05
N GLN A 129 -30.22 -3.43 8.40
CA GLN A 129 -30.76 -4.49 7.52
C GLN A 129 -31.69 -5.47 8.26
N GLN A 130 -31.40 -5.74 9.53
CA GLN A 130 -32.25 -6.55 10.41
C GLN A 130 -33.48 -5.80 10.93
N GLY A 131 -33.64 -4.52 10.63
CA GLY A 131 -34.73 -3.68 11.11
C GLY A 131 -34.68 -3.39 12.62
N ALA A 132 -33.49 -3.43 13.23
CA ALA A 132 -33.32 -3.20 14.68
C ALA A 132 -33.84 -1.83 15.09
N TRP A 133 -33.49 -0.76 14.33
CA TRP A 133 -33.95 0.58 14.66
C TRP A 133 -35.49 0.75 14.61
N LYS A 134 -36.17 0.07 13.65
CA LYS A 134 -37.64 0.08 13.58
C LYS A 134 -38.30 -0.49 14.84
N ARG A 135 -37.61 -1.41 15.51
CA ARG A 135 -38.11 -2.08 16.74
C ARG A 135 -37.56 -1.45 18.03
N ALA A 136 -36.68 -0.45 17.92
CA ALA A 136 -36.11 0.17 19.09
C ALA A 136 -37.14 0.99 19.87
N PRO A 137 -37.09 0.96 21.20
CA PRO A 137 -37.99 1.76 22.05
C PRO A 137 -37.57 3.23 22.08
N GLN A 138 -36.37 3.58 21.62
CA GLN A 138 -35.83 4.92 21.60
C GLN A 138 -35.44 5.38 20.18
N PHE A 139 -35.19 6.69 20.01
CA PHE A 139 -34.90 7.29 18.69
C PHE A 139 -33.53 6.90 18.10
N THR A 140 -32.65 6.31 18.90
CA THR A 140 -31.28 5.95 18.52
C THR A 140 -30.92 4.55 18.98
N LEU A 141 -29.88 3.95 18.37
CA LEU A 141 -29.24 2.70 18.80
C LEU A 141 -27.87 3.05 19.42
N LEU A 142 -27.55 2.46 20.56
CA LEU A 142 -26.28 2.64 21.28
C LEU A 142 -25.58 1.30 21.53
N ASP A 143 -25.73 0.37 20.58
CA ASP A 143 -25.24 -1.01 20.69
C ASP A 143 -23.71 -1.11 20.65
N TYR A 144 -23.05 -0.15 19.98
CA TYR A 144 -21.61 -0.12 19.84
C TYR A 144 -21.02 1.20 20.35
N PRO A 145 -19.87 1.16 21.07
CA PRO A 145 -19.26 2.37 21.63
C PRO A 145 -18.52 3.16 20.55
N ILE A 146 -19.08 4.30 20.17
CA ILE A 146 -18.41 5.25 19.26
C ILE A 146 -17.53 6.20 20.09
N ARG A 147 -16.31 6.46 19.62
CA ARG A 147 -15.35 7.35 20.27
C ARG A 147 -14.96 8.50 19.36
N GLU A 148 -14.74 9.69 19.92
CA GLU A 148 -14.17 10.81 19.18
C GLU A 148 -12.67 10.61 18.96
N LEU A 149 -12.16 11.05 17.81
CA LEU A 149 -10.74 11.05 17.48
C LEU A 149 -10.02 12.26 18.09
N ALA A 150 -10.74 13.38 18.32
CA ALA A 150 -10.17 14.58 18.91
C ALA A 150 -9.54 14.29 20.29
N GLY A 151 -8.34 14.83 20.51
CA GLY A 151 -7.55 14.60 21.73
C GLY A 151 -6.86 13.24 21.82
N LYS A 152 -7.06 12.33 20.85
CA LYS A 152 -6.37 11.03 20.80
C LYS A 152 -4.98 11.16 20.17
N ARG A 153 -4.11 10.18 20.44
CA ARG A 153 -2.74 10.11 19.94
C ARG A 153 -2.64 9.17 18.74
N PHE A 154 -2.17 9.71 17.62
CA PHE A 154 -1.98 8.99 16.37
C PHE A 154 -0.50 8.67 16.16
N GLY A 155 -0.11 7.40 16.31
CA GLY A 155 1.24 6.90 16.09
C GLY A 155 1.52 6.62 14.62
N ILE A 156 2.64 7.11 14.12
CA ILE A 156 3.08 6.88 12.74
C ILE A 156 4.41 6.14 12.74
N LEU A 157 4.39 4.94 12.18
CA LEU A 157 5.59 4.16 11.91
C LEU A 157 5.99 4.36 10.44
N GLY A 158 7.02 5.19 10.19
CA GLY A 158 7.45 5.60 8.85
C GLY A 158 6.88 6.97 8.42
N TYR A 159 7.69 8.02 8.55
CA TYR A 159 7.29 9.41 8.29
C TYR A 159 7.81 9.95 6.95
N GLY A 160 7.62 9.17 5.88
CA GLY A 160 7.85 9.56 4.49
C GLY A 160 6.66 10.36 3.92
N ASN A 161 6.51 10.39 2.59
CA ASN A 161 5.43 11.14 1.93
C ASN A 161 4.04 10.72 2.44
N THR A 162 3.78 9.42 2.52
CA THR A 162 2.50 8.88 2.98
C THR A 162 2.27 9.17 4.47
N GLY A 163 3.23 8.85 5.34
CA GLY A 163 3.09 9.10 6.78
C GLY A 163 2.87 10.59 7.11
N LYS A 164 3.54 11.50 6.39
CA LYS A 164 3.30 12.95 6.53
C LYS A 164 1.89 13.36 6.08
N ALA A 165 1.38 12.77 4.99
CA ALA A 165 0.04 13.07 4.51
C ALA A 165 -1.02 12.55 5.48
N VAL A 166 -0.87 11.33 6.00
CA VAL A 166 -1.75 10.74 7.02
C VAL A 166 -1.71 11.56 8.31
N GLY A 167 -0.50 11.99 8.75
CA GLY A 167 -0.35 12.84 9.94
C GLY A 167 -1.14 14.14 9.84
N ARG A 168 -1.06 14.85 8.71
CA ARG A 168 -1.85 16.07 8.49
C ARG A 168 -3.36 15.85 8.58
N VAL A 169 -3.85 14.70 8.12
CA VAL A 169 -5.28 14.37 8.24
C VAL A 169 -5.62 14.05 9.70
N ALA A 170 -4.74 13.34 10.44
CA ALA A 170 -4.91 13.10 11.87
C ALA A 170 -5.01 14.41 12.66
N GLU A 171 -4.11 15.36 12.41
CA GLU A 171 -4.13 16.69 13.02
C GLU A 171 -5.44 17.44 12.71
N ALA A 172 -5.97 17.32 11.48
CA ALA A 172 -7.25 17.93 11.11
C ALA A 172 -8.45 17.35 11.88
N PHE A 173 -8.35 16.08 12.35
CA PHE A 173 -9.31 15.47 13.28
C PHE A 173 -9.04 15.82 14.76
N GLY A 174 -8.12 16.74 15.06
CA GLY A 174 -7.79 17.14 16.43
C GLY A 174 -6.93 16.10 17.17
N MET A 175 -6.27 15.17 16.47
CA MET A 175 -5.38 14.20 17.08
C MET A 175 -3.97 14.75 17.25
N SER A 176 -3.24 14.27 18.27
CA SER A 176 -1.82 14.55 18.44
C SER A 176 -0.99 13.48 17.74
N VAL A 177 -0.13 13.89 16.77
CA VAL A 177 0.69 12.97 15.98
C VAL A 177 2.01 12.66 16.72
N LEU A 178 2.27 11.38 16.95
CA LEU A 178 3.54 10.85 17.47
C LEU A 178 4.23 10.05 16.37
N VAL A 179 5.54 10.23 16.20
CA VAL A 179 6.27 9.57 15.10
C VAL A 179 7.34 8.65 15.65
N ALA A 180 7.33 7.40 15.22
CA ALA A 180 8.38 6.45 15.58
C ALA A 180 9.74 6.87 15.03
N ALA A 181 10.79 6.66 15.83
CA ALA A 181 12.17 6.76 15.38
C ALA A 181 12.45 5.68 14.31
N ARG A 182 13.31 5.99 13.36
CA ARG A 182 13.68 5.05 12.29
C ARG A 182 14.46 3.84 12.83
N ASN A 183 15.36 4.12 13.74
CA ASN A 183 16.20 3.14 14.46
C ASN A 183 16.69 3.77 15.76
N LYS A 184 17.52 3.07 16.52
CA LYS A 184 18.07 3.53 17.83
C LYS A 184 18.93 4.79 17.70
N ASP A 185 19.49 5.07 16.53
CA ASP A 185 20.37 6.22 16.27
C ASP A 185 19.59 7.45 15.77
N ASP A 186 18.29 7.33 15.55
CA ASP A 186 17.45 8.46 15.13
C ASP A 186 17.18 9.43 16.29
N LYS A 187 18.03 10.42 16.42
CA LYS A 187 17.96 11.45 17.46
C LYS A 187 17.20 12.71 17.04
N ARG A 188 16.46 12.68 15.92
CA ARG A 188 15.68 13.84 15.47
C ARG A 188 14.62 14.20 16.52
N PRO A 189 14.41 15.51 16.79
CA PRO A 189 13.39 15.96 17.73
C PRO A 189 12.00 15.41 17.34
N GLY A 190 11.19 15.05 18.33
CA GLY A 190 9.84 14.52 18.13
C GLY A 190 9.79 13.10 17.59
N ARG A 191 10.90 12.34 17.68
CA ARG A 191 10.96 10.92 17.39
C ARG A 191 10.99 10.11 18.67
N PHE A 192 10.17 9.07 18.69
CA PHE A 192 10.03 8.18 19.85
C PHE A 192 10.54 6.78 19.49
N PRO A 193 11.36 6.15 20.34
CA PRO A 193 11.61 4.72 20.22
C PRO A 193 10.28 3.96 20.14
N LEU A 194 10.23 2.90 19.33
CA LEU A 194 8.99 2.17 19.10
C LEU A 194 8.34 1.69 20.42
N GLU A 195 9.17 1.17 21.32
CA GLU A 195 8.74 0.66 22.64
C GLU A 195 8.14 1.76 23.53
N GLU A 196 8.58 3.00 23.38
CA GLU A 196 8.03 4.16 24.12
C GLU A 196 6.78 4.73 23.43
N LEU A 197 6.68 4.61 22.11
CA LEU A 197 5.55 5.11 21.34
C LEU A 197 4.31 4.24 21.52
N LEU A 198 4.45 2.91 21.41
CA LEU A 198 3.33 1.97 21.39
C LEU A 198 2.38 2.10 22.59
N PRO A 199 2.84 2.24 23.86
CA PRO A 199 1.94 2.40 25.00
C PRO A 199 1.18 3.74 25.02
N GLN A 200 1.60 4.71 24.22
CA GLN A 200 1.01 6.05 24.24
C GLN A 200 -0.09 6.24 23.21
N VAL A 201 -0.09 5.47 22.11
CA VAL A 201 -0.95 5.71 20.97
C VAL A 201 -2.33 5.07 21.09
N ASP A 202 -3.33 5.74 20.56
CA ASP A 202 -4.70 5.23 20.42
C ASP A 202 -4.93 4.68 19.00
N VAL A 203 -4.13 5.11 18.03
CA VAL A 203 -4.07 4.57 16.67
C VAL A 203 -2.61 4.39 16.29
N LEU A 204 -2.25 3.23 15.74
CA LEU A 204 -0.95 2.98 15.10
C LEU A 204 -1.14 2.81 13.60
N SER A 205 -0.50 3.66 12.79
CA SER A 205 -0.54 3.55 11.33
C SER A 205 0.86 3.31 10.76
N ILE A 206 0.97 2.29 9.90
CA ILE A 206 2.25 1.77 9.41
C ILE A 206 2.49 2.22 7.97
N HIS A 207 3.69 2.82 7.71
CA HIS A 207 4.09 3.38 6.43
C HIS A 207 5.59 3.13 6.11
N VAL A 208 6.18 2.09 6.68
CA VAL A 208 7.56 1.65 6.39
C VAL A 208 7.56 0.64 5.23
N PRO A 209 8.66 0.53 4.45
CA PRO A 209 8.83 -0.57 3.50
C PRO A 209 9.05 -1.90 4.25
N LEU A 210 8.80 -3.03 3.57
CA LEU A 210 9.19 -4.35 4.05
C LEU A 210 10.68 -4.58 3.69
N LEU A 211 11.49 -4.66 4.70
CA LEU A 211 12.93 -4.94 4.66
C LEU A 211 13.24 -6.06 5.67
N PRO A 212 14.43 -6.66 5.64
CA PRO A 212 14.79 -7.64 6.66
C PRO A 212 14.58 -7.15 8.10
N GLU A 213 14.92 -5.88 8.38
CA GLU A 213 14.78 -5.25 9.70
C GLU A 213 13.35 -4.80 10.05
N THR A 214 12.44 -4.76 9.11
CA THR A 214 11.02 -4.41 9.35
C THR A 214 10.07 -5.59 9.23
N ARG A 215 10.61 -6.78 8.93
CA ARG A 215 9.83 -8.02 8.95
C ARG A 215 9.43 -8.35 10.37
N ASP A 216 8.15 -8.61 10.58
CA ASP A 216 7.54 -8.90 11.88
C ASP A 216 7.88 -7.86 12.97
N LEU A 217 8.15 -6.61 12.53
CA LEU A 217 8.51 -5.50 13.42
C LEU A 217 7.44 -5.23 14.48
N ILE A 218 6.17 -5.48 14.14
CA ILE A 218 5.05 -5.47 15.07
C ILE A 218 4.66 -6.92 15.35
N GLY A 219 5.47 -7.55 16.18
CA GLY A 219 5.29 -8.94 16.62
C GLY A 219 4.45 -9.06 17.91
N PRO A 220 4.41 -10.25 18.52
CA PRO A 220 3.65 -10.49 19.75
C PRO A 220 4.01 -9.54 20.88
N LYS A 221 5.31 -9.23 21.06
CA LYS A 221 5.80 -8.31 22.08
C LYS A 221 5.27 -6.90 21.86
N GLU A 222 5.43 -6.37 20.67
CA GLU A 222 5.02 -5.01 20.29
C GLU A 222 3.51 -4.84 20.36
N LEU A 223 2.74 -5.85 19.92
CA LEU A 223 1.28 -5.86 20.03
C LEU A 223 0.81 -5.78 21.48
N THR A 224 1.52 -6.42 22.44
CA THR A 224 1.16 -6.35 23.87
C THR A 224 1.45 -4.99 24.50
N LEU A 225 2.28 -4.15 23.89
CA LEU A 225 2.55 -2.79 24.35
C LEU A 225 1.45 -1.80 23.94
N LEU A 226 0.63 -2.13 22.95
CA LEU A 226 -0.50 -1.29 22.54
C LEU A 226 -1.57 -1.28 23.64
N LYS A 227 -2.27 -0.14 23.74
CA LYS A 227 -3.46 -0.05 24.62
C LYS A 227 -4.53 -1.03 24.14
N PRO A 228 -5.34 -1.60 25.05
CA PRO A 228 -6.49 -2.44 24.65
C PRO A 228 -7.47 -1.73 23.74
N GLU A 229 -7.59 -0.41 23.88
CA GLU A 229 -8.45 0.46 23.08
C GLU A 229 -7.81 0.93 21.77
N ALA A 230 -6.58 0.56 21.49
CA ALA A 230 -5.88 1.01 20.29
C ALA A 230 -6.39 0.32 19.03
N VAL A 231 -6.27 1.04 17.90
CA VAL A 231 -6.53 0.54 16.54
C VAL A 231 -5.22 0.47 15.78
N LEU A 232 -4.95 -0.66 15.11
CA LEU A 232 -3.79 -0.84 14.25
C LEU A 232 -4.20 -0.78 12.78
N ILE A 233 -3.47 0.00 11.96
CA ILE A 233 -3.72 0.12 10.52
C ILE A 233 -2.44 -0.18 9.75
N ASN A 234 -2.49 -1.17 8.87
CA ASN A 234 -1.39 -1.51 7.97
C ASN A 234 -1.83 -1.42 6.51
N CYS A 235 -1.51 -0.32 5.85
CA CYS A 235 -1.63 -0.13 4.40
C CYS A 235 -0.25 -0.07 3.71
N ALA A 236 0.82 -0.54 4.38
CA ALA A 236 2.17 -0.49 3.85
C ALA A 236 2.56 -1.78 3.12
N ARG A 237 2.90 -2.82 3.87
CA ARG A 237 3.27 -4.15 3.33
C ARG A 237 2.84 -5.24 4.31
N GLY A 238 2.41 -6.38 3.78
CA GLY A 238 2.28 -7.61 4.55
C GLY A 238 3.63 -8.07 5.10
N GLY A 239 3.63 -8.83 6.20
CA GLY A 239 4.84 -9.29 6.86
C GLY A 239 5.58 -8.23 7.69
N ILE A 240 5.03 -7.01 7.86
CA ILE A 240 5.52 -6.03 8.85
C ILE A 240 4.87 -6.29 10.21
N VAL A 241 3.61 -6.72 10.19
CA VAL A 241 2.87 -7.17 11.38
C VAL A 241 2.82 -8.69 11.35
N ASP A 242 3.06 -9.33 12.48
CA ASP A 242 2.79 -10.76 12.65
C ASP A 242 1.26 -10.98 12.60
N GLU A 243 0.79 -11.53 11.49
CA GLU A 243 -0.64 -11.71 11.20
C GLU A 243 -1.32 -12.72 12.14
N ARG A 244 -0.58 -13.74 12.63
CA ARG A 244 -1.09 -14.71 13.60
C ARG A 244 -1.23 -14.09 14.98
N ALA A 245 -0.24 -13.33 15.42
CA ALA A 245 -0.27 -12.61 16.66
C ALA A 245 -1.40 -11.57 16.67
N LEU A 246 -1.56 -10.81 15.58
CA LEU A 246 -2.65 -9.84 15.42
C LEU A 246 -4.02 -10.50 15.52
N ALA A 247 -4.24 -11.61 14.81
CA ALA A 247 -5.49 -12.37 14.88
C ALA A 247 -5.77 -12.86 16.33
N THR A 248 -4.74 -13.32 17.03
CA THR A 248 -4.86 -13.77 18.43
C THR A 248 -5.24 -12.62 19.35
N MET A 249 -4.63 -11.45 19.21
CA MET A 249 -4.92 -10.25 20.02
C MET A 249 -6.36 -9.76 19.81
N LEU A 250 -6.85 -9.75 18.58
CA LEU A 250 -8.22 -9.36 18.26
C LEU A 250 -9.26 -10.32 18.84
N ARG A 251 -9.04 -11.65 18.68
CA ARG A 251 -9.94 -12.67 19.28
C ARG A 251 -9.98 -12.61 20.80
N ALA A 252 -8.87 -12.26 21.41
CA ALA A 252 -8.77 -12.09 22.87
C ALA A 252 -9.35 -10.76 23.37
N GLY A 253 -9.83 -9.86 22.50
CA GLY A 253 -10.31 -8.53 22.88
C GLY A 253 -9.22 -7.62 23.47
N ARG A 254 -7.95 -7.89 23.16
CA ARG A 254 -6.79 -7.15 23.68
C ARG A 254 -6.32 -6.03 22.73
N LEU A 255 -7.04 -5.82 21.65
CA LEU A 255 -6.90 -4.71 20.73
C LEU A 255 -8.31 -4.35 20.24
N ALA A 256 -8.66 -3.07 20.25
CA ALA A 256 -10.00 -2.62 19.90
C ALA A 256 -10.37 -2.90 18.44
N GLY A 257 -9.40 -2.87 17.54
CA GLY A 257 -9.62 -3.20 16.13
C GLY A 257 -8.35 -3.14 15.30
N ALA A 258 -8.41 -3.70 14.11
CA ALA A 258 -7.35 -3.55 13.12
C ALA A 258 -7.92 -3.43 11.71
N ALA A 259 -7.18 -2.73 10.84
CA ALA A 259 -7.42 -2.71 9.42
C ALA A 259 -6.14 -2.99 8.65
N VAL A 260 -6.20 -3.93 7.70
CA VAL A 260 -5.06 -4.30 6.86
C VAL A 260 -5.46 -4.31 5.39
N ASP A 261 -4.70 -3.57 4.59
CA ASP A 261 -4.87 -3.54 3.14
C ASP A 261 -3.90 -4.50 2.42
N VAL A 262 -2.99 -5.10 3.19
CA VAL A 262 -1.87 -5.89 2.67
C VAL A 262 -1.66 -7.16 3.48
N LEU A 263 -1.34 -8.26 2.79
CA LEU A 263 -1.05 -9.55 3.42
C LEU A 263 0.37 -10.04 3.08
N SER A 264 0.88 -10.96 3.87
CA SER A 264 2.22 -11.55 3.67
C SER A 264 2.32 -12.33 2.35
N GLU A 265 1.21 -12.88 1.87
CA GLU A 265 1.04 -13.48 0.54
C GLU A 265 -0.10 -12.78 -0.20
N GLU A 266 0.16 -12.29 -1.40
CA GLU A 266 -0.81 -11.59 -2.25
C GLU A 266 -0.75 -12.09 -3.71
N PRO A 267 -1.86 -12.67 -4.25
CA PRO A 267 -3.08 -13.04 -3.53
C PRO A 267 -2.86 -14.18 -2.53
N PRO A 268 -3.67 -14.30 -1.47
CA PRO A 268 -3.48 -15.28 -0.38
C PRO A 268 -3.95 -16.69 -0.76
N LEU A 269 -3.28 -17.32 -1.73
CA LEU A 269 -3.66 -18.62 -2.31
C LEU A 269 -3.65 -19.77 -1.29
N HIS A 270 -2.78 -19.67 -0.27
CA HIS A 270 -2.67 -20.68 0.79
C HIS A 270 -3.43 -20.29 2.07
N GLY A 271 -4.27 -19.26 1.98
CA GLY A 271 -5.00 -18.73 3.11
C GLY A 271 -4.17 -17.75 3.97
N ASN A 272 -4.86 -17.06 4.88
CA ASN A 272 -4.22 -16.14 5.82
C ASN A 272 -5.06 -16.10 7.10
N PRO A 273 -4.46 -16.08 8.30
CA PRO A 273 -5.20 -16.05 9.57
C PRO A 273 -6.14 -14.84 9.69
N LEU A 274 -5.85 -13.71 9.04
CA LEU A 274 -6.68 -12.51 9.06
C LEU A 274 -7.91 -12.59 8.13
N LEU A 275 -8.03 -13.63 7.33
CA LEU A 275 -9.22 -13.86 6.48
C LEU A 275 -10.32 -14.67 7.18
N ASP A 276 -10.11 -15.06 8.44
CA ASP A 276 -11.14 -15.71 9.24
C ASP A 276 -12.25 -14.71 9.62
N PRO A 277 -13.48 -14.91 9.12
CA PRO A 277 -14.58 -13.96 9.35
C PRO A 277 -15.05 -13.90 10.83
N SER A 278 -14.59 -14.82 11.68
CA SER A 278 -14.90 -14.82 13.11
C SER A 278 -14.07 -13.82 13.91
N ILE A 279 -13.03 -13.22 13.34
CA ILE A 279 -12.20 -12.21 14.02
C ILE A 279 -13.02 -10.92 14.18
N PRO A 280 -13.25 -10.46 15.42
CA PRO A 280 -14.02 -9.24 15.64
C PRO A 280 -13.19 -7.99 15.26
N ASN A 281 -13.89 -6.93 14.87
CA ASN A 281 -13.30 -5.60 14.65
C ASN A 281 -12.08 -5.60 13.69
N LEU A 282 -12.12 -6.46 12.67
CA LEU A 282 -11.10 -6.54 11.63
C LEU A 282 -11.68 -6.16 10.27
N ILE A 283 -11.00 -5.26 9.60
CA ILE A 283 -11.25 -4.95 8.18
C ILE A 283 -10.02 -5.37 7.37
N VAL A 284 -10.24 -6.22 6.38
CA VAL A 284 -9.22 -6.60 5.39
C VAL A 284 -9.67 -6.09 4.02
N THR A 285 -8.79 -5.38 3.33
CA THR A 285 -9.01 -4.91 1.95
C THR A 285 -7.94 -5.47 1.01
N PRO A 286 -8.26 -5.74 -0.26
CA PRO A 286 -7.38 -6.50 -1.16
C PRO A 286 -6.35 -5.60 -1.87
N HIS A 287 -5.48 -4.91 -1.11
CA HIS A 287 -4.38 -4.04 -1.57
C HIS A 287 -4.87 -2.91 -2.49
N ILE A 288 -5.91 -2.19 -2.04
CA ILE A 288 -6.60 -1.15 -2.82
C ILE A 288 -6.34 0.29 -2.34
N ALA A 289 -5.56 0.51 -1.30
CA ALA A 289 -5.30 1.83 -0.74
C ALA A 289 -4.73 2.84 -1.77
N TRP A 290 -4.11 2.36 -2.84
CA TRP A 290 -3.51 3.16 -3.91
C TRP A 290 -4.42 3.36 -5.13
N THR A 291 -5.55 2.66 -5.24
CA THR A 291 -6.29 2.42 -6.50
C THR A 291 -7.24 3.53 -6.91
N SER A 292 -7.24 4.70 -6.28
CA SER A 292 -8.08 5.80 -6.74
C SER A 292 -7.80 6.09 -8.22
N ARG A 293 -8.84 6.46 -8.97
CA ARG A 293 -8.73 6.77 -10.42
C ARG A 293 -7.65 7.81 -10.69
N GLU A 294 -7.58 8.84 -9.85
CA GLU A 294 -6.60 9.92 -9.96
C GLU A 294 -5.17 9.42 -9.72
N ALA A 295 -4.96 8.53 -8.75
CA ALA A 295 -3.64 7.95 -8.50
C ALA A 295 -3.22 7.04 -9.66
N ARG A 296 -4.13 6.22 -10.20
CA ARG A 296 -3.87 5.35 -11.36
C ARG A 296 -3.61 6.16 -12.63
N GLN A 297 -4.30 7.27 -12.84
CA GLN A 297 -3.99 8.17 -13.96
C GLN A 297 -2.65 8.87 -13.76
N ARG A 298 -2.31 9.28 -12.52
CA ARG A 298 -1.04 9.92 -12.19
C ARG A 298 0.13 8.97 -12.41
N VAL A 299 0.03 7.69 -12.04
CA VAL A 299 1.11 6.72 -12.29
C VAL A 299 1.43 6.61 -13.78
N VAL A 300 0.43 6.64 -14.66
CA VAL A 300 0.65 6.63 -16.14
C VAL A 300 1.35 7.89 -16.60
N GLN A 301 0.97 9.06 -16.07
CA GLN A 301 1.63 10.32 -16.40
C GLN A 301 3.08 10.35 -15.94
N GLU A 302 3.36 9.88 -14.74
CA GLU A 302 4.70 9.81 -14.16
C GLU A 302 5.61 8.84 -14.93
N MET A 303 5.08 7.70 -15.36
CA MET A 303 5.82 6.77 -16.25
C MET A 303 6.19 7.43 -17.58
N ALA A 304 5.28 8.19 -18.18
CA ALA A 304 5.59 8.92 -19.40
C ALA A 304 6.71 9.94 -19.19
N LEU A 305 6.72 10.65 -18.05
CA LEU A 305 7.81 11.56 -17.67
C LEU A 305 9.14 10.82 -17.44
N ASN A 306 9.11 9.62 -16.82
CA ASN A 306 10.31 8.79 -16.67
C ASN A 306 10.89 8.37 -18.03
N ILE A 307 10.03 7.96 -18.95
CA ILE A 307 10.44 7.56 -20.31
C ILE A 307 11.02 8.77 -21.08
N ALA A 308 10.37 9.92 -21.03
CA ALA A 308 10.86 11.14 -21.67
C ALA A 308 12.23 11.56 -21.11
N ALA A 309 12.40 11.53 -19.81
CA ALA A 309 13.68 11.81 -19.14
C ALA A 309 14.78 10.83 -19.63
N PHE A 310 14.46 9.54 -19.68
CA PHE A 310 15.39 8.52 -20.17
C PHE A 310 15.81 8.78 -21.65
N GLN A 311 14.87 9.17 -22.52
CA GLN A 311 15.17 9.52 -23.91
C GLN A 311 16.12 10.72 -24.03
N ASN A 312 16.09 11.63 -23.06
CA ASN A 312 16.98 12.79 -22.97
C ASN A 312 18.29 12.48 -22.24
N GLY A 313 18.53 11.25 -21.78
CA GLY A 313 19.72 10.87 -21.02
C GLY A 313 19.67 11.26 -19.53
N GLU A 314 18.50 11.61 -19.01
CA GLU A 314 18.31 12.03 -17.62
C GLU A 314 17.93 10.82 -16.72
N LEU A 315 18.37 10.88 -15.46
CA LEU A 315 18.09 9.85 -14.44
C LEU A 315 16.90 10.26 -13.56
N ARG A 316 15.68 10.02 -14.04
CA ARG A 316 14.45 10.32 -13.28
C ARG A 316 13.90 9.05 -12.62
N ASN A 317 13.73 9.09 -11.28
CA ASN A 317 13.20 7.97 -10.47
C ASN A 317 13.91 6.63 -10.74
N ARG A 318 15.20 6.67 -11.04
CA ARG A 318 16.02 5.48 -11.30
C ARG A 318 16.32 4.75 -9.99
N VAL A 319 16.14 3.43 -10.00
CA VAL A 319 16.39 2.52 -8.87
C VAL A 319 17.42 1.44 -9.23
N ALA A 320 17.73 1.28 -10.50
CA ALA A 320 18.85 0.51 -11.03
C ALA A 320 19.22 1.04 -12.43
#